data_b6053c7fc9b8ee1d5f8810b7767334ca
#
_entry.id   b6053c7fc9b8ee1d5f8810b7767334ca
#
_cell.length_a   1.000
_cell.length_b   1.000
_cell.length_c   1.000
_cell.angle_alpha   90.00
_cell.angle_beta   90.00
_cell.angle_gamma   90.00
#
_symmetry.space_group_name_H-M   'P 1'
#
loop_
_entity.id
_entity.type
_entity.pdbx_description
1 polymer ?
#
loop_
_entity_poly.entity_id
_entity_poly.type
_entity_poly.pdbx_seq_one_letter_code
_entity_poly.pdbx_strand_id
1 'polypeptide(L)'
;MTQLRFVKTPEQLIEAAENNLEFFDANMQAIKAWYKTEPGLIEQLIPAPLEPHADPMVRIVISRVFVDLNGGMDFGAATFGVNCMYKGKEGIYEITMPMETEGVVVGGRETYGEPKKIADVTASKDGDDCVATVTRHGITY
;
A
#
# COMPACT_ATOMS: atom_id res chain seq x y z
N MET A 1 -35.93 -8.21 -21.52
CA MET A 1 -35.49 -8.30 -20.11
C MET A 1 -34.00 -8.10 -20.09
N THR A 2 -33.51 -7.06 -19.42
CA THR A 2 -32.07 -6.83 -19.27
C THR A 2 -31.51 -7.87 -18.29
N GLN A 3 -30.63 -8.72 -18.76
CA GLN A 3 -29.99 -9.69 -17.88
C GLN A 3 -29.02 -8.96 -16.94
N LEU A 4 -29.19 -9.09 -15.62
CA LEU A 4 -28.26 -8.56 -14.65
C LEU A 4 -26.92 -9.27 -14.80
N ARG A 5 -25.84 -8.49 -14.92
CA ARG A 5 -24.48 -9.00 -15.02
C ARG A 5 -23.62 -8.35 -13.93
N PHE A 6 -22.98 -9.18 -13.15
CA PHE A 6 -22.02 -8.75 -12.11
C PHE A 6 -20.56 -8.86 -12.56
N VAL A 7 -20.32 -9.32 -13.80
CA VAL A 7 -18.99 -9.49 -14.37
C VAL A 7 -18.91 -8.72 -15.69
N LYS A 8 -17.84 -7.95 -15.88
CA LYS A 8 -17.56 -7.24 -17.14
C LYS A 8 -17.31 -8.25 -18.27
N THR A 9 -17.73 -7.90 -19.49
CA THR A 9 -17.33 -8.66 -20.68
C THR A 9 -15.87 -8.41 -21.03
N PRO A 10 -15.22 -9.26 -21.84
CA PRO A 10 -13.87 -8.98 -22.35
C PRO A 10 -13.77 -7.62 -23.05
N GLU A 11 -14.78 -7.24 -23.84
CA GLU A 11 -14.82 -5.95 -24.54
C GLU A 11 -14.88 -4.78 -23.56
N GLN A 12 -15.70 -4.87 -22.50
CA GLN A 12 -15.77 -3.86 -21.43
C GLN A 12 -14.47 -3.76 -20.65
N LEU A 13 -13.71 -4.85 -20.51
CA LEU A 13 -12.39 -4.82 -19.86
C LEU A 13 -11.37 -4.12 -20.74
N ILE A 14 -11.39 -4.36 -22.07
CA ILE A 14 -10.52 -3.68 -23.04
C ILE A 14 -10.85 -2.18 -23.06
N GLU A 15 -12.12 -1.81 -23.21
CA GLU A 15 -12.57 -0.43 -23.19
C GLU A 15 -12.19 0.29 -21.89
N ALA A 16 -12.35 -0.36 -20.74
CA ALA A 16 -11.93 0.20 -19.46
C ALA A 16 -10.40 0.37 -19.37
N ALA A 17 -9.61 -0.53 -19.93
CA ALA A 17 -8.17 -0.42 -19.98
C ALA A 17 -7.69 0.73 -20.90
N GLU A 18 -8.35 0.91 -22.06
CA GLU A 18 -8.05 1.99 -23.01
C GLU A 18 -8.44 3.37 -22.45
N ASN A 19 -9.57 3.46 -21.72
CA ASN A 19 -10.06 4.71 -21.12
C ASN A 19 -9.40 5.05 -19.78
N ASN A 20 -8.66 4.12 -19.16
CA ASN A 20 -8.01 4.30 -17.85
C ASN A 20 -6.61 4.94 -17.95
N LEU A 21 -6.30 5.60 -19.06
CA LEU A 21 -5.06 6.36 -19.25
C LEU A 21 -5.17 7.82 -18.82
N GLU A 22 -6.18 8.16 -18.02
CA GLU A 22 -6.22 9.47 -17.38
C GLU A 22 -5.09 9.55 -16.33
N PHE A 23 -4.09 10.37 -16.62
CA PHE A 23 -3.08 10.75 -15.66
C PHE A 23 -3.70 11.71 -14.65
N PHE A 24 -3.43 11.48 -13.38
CA PHE A 24 -3.80 12.38 -12.30
C PHE A 24 -2.55 12.78 -11.53
N ASP A 25 -2.55 14.00 -11.00
CA ASP A 25 -1.47 14.47 -10.14
C ASP A 25 -1.64 13.89 -8.73
N ALA A 26 -0.54 13.37 -8.20
CA ALA A 26 -0.46 12.92 -6.83
C ALA A 26 0.72 13.59 -6.12
N ASN A 27 0.48 14.08 -4.91
CA ASN A 27 1.49 14.62 -4.03
C ASN A 27 1.56 13.78 -2.76
N MET A 28 2.77 13.45 -2.33
CA MET A 28 2.97 12.64 -1.13
C MET A 28 4.08 13.22 -0.26
N GLN A 29 3.77 13.45 1.00
CA GLN A 29 4.74 13.69 2.05
C GLN A 29 4.90 12.42 2.88
N ALA A 30 6.12 11.93 3.04
CA ALA A 30 6.35 10.63 3.68
C ALA A 30 7.56 10.65 4.62
N ILE A 31 7.41 9.96 5.73
CA ILE A 31 8.51 9.52 6.58
C ILE A 31 8.80 8.08 6.19
N LYS A 32 10.08 7.80 5.91
CA LYS A 32 10.55 6.47 5.53
C LYS A 32 11.64 6.02 6.50
N ALA A 33 11.53 4.80 7.00
CA ALA A 33 12.50 4.20 7.88
C ALA A 33 12.84 2.77 7.42
N TRP A 34 14.09 2.38 7.66
CA TRP A 34 14.58 1.01 7.45
C TRP A 34 15.37 0.57 8.66
N TYR A 35 15.18 -0.68 9.07
CA TYR A 35 16.01 -1.28 10.11
C TYR A 35 16.25 -2.77 9.83
N LYS A 36 17.36 -3.27 10.32
CA LYS A 36 17.66 -4.70 10.26
C LYS A 36 16.86 -5.45 11.31
N THR A 37 16.38 -6.62 10.93
CA THR A 37 15.74 -7.56 11.85
C THR A 37 16.43 -8.92 11.82
N GLU A 38 15.96 -9.84 12.63
CA GLU A 38 16.46 -11.20 12.66
C GLU A 38 16.11 -11.96 11.37
N PRO A 39 17.08 -12.60 10.69
CA PRO A 39 16.84 -13.33 9.44
C PRO A 39 15.71 -14.36 9.55
N GLY A 40 15.68 -15.12 10.65
CA GLY A 40 14.67 -16.15 10.88
C GLY A 40 13.22 -15.62 11.03
N LEU A 41 13.03 -14.32 11.32
CA LEU A 41 11.71 -13.71 11.28
C LEU A 41 11.24 -13.48 9.85
N ILE A 42 12.11 -13.01 8.97
CA ILE A 42 11.78 -12.78 7.56
C ILE A 42 11.43 -14.10 6.87
N GLU A 43 12.19 -15.16 7.12
CA GLU A 43 11.92 -16.50 6.57
C GLU A 43 10.51 -17.02 6.93
N GLN A 44 10.00 -16.69 8.11
CA GLN A 44 8.66 -17.05 8.56
C GLN A 44 7.55 -16.18 7.95
N LEU A 45 7.87 -14.96 7.52
CA LEU A 45 6.90 -14.00 6.99
C LEU A 45 6.70 -14.13 5.48
N ILE A 46 7.76 -14.49 4.74
CA ILE A 46 7.74 -14.50 3.28
C ILE A 46 7.11 -15.80 2.76
N PRO A 47 5.98 -15.72 2.01
CA PRO A 47 5.37 -16.91 1.42
C PRO A 47 6.09 -17.31 0.13
N ALA A 48 6.14 -18.63 -0.15
CA ALA A 48 6.53 -19.11 -1.47
C ALA A 48 5.62 -18.51 -2.57
N PRO A 49 6.13 -18.16 -3.75
CA PRO A 49 7.46 -18.44 -4.30
C PRO A 49 8.51 -17.35 -4.04
N LEU A 50 8.28 -16.44 -3.11
CA LEU A 50 9.26 -15.44 -2.71
C LEU A 50 10.36 -16.08 -1.86
N GLU A 51 11.54 -15.50 -1.91
CA GLU A 51 12.72 -15.94 -1.16
C GLU A 51 13.21 -14.81 -0.26
N PRO A 52 13.73 -15.09 0.95
CA PRO A 52 14.32 -14.08 1.82
C PRO A 52 15.50 -13.37 1.13
N HIS A 53 15.60 -12.08 1.33
CA HIS A 53 16.77 -11.32 0.90
C HIS A 53 17.95 -11.54 1.88
N ALA A 54 19.17 -11.53 1.36
CA ALA A 54 20.38 -11.71 2.18
C ALA A 54 20.56 -10.61 3.26
N ASP A 55 20.05 -9.40 3.00
CA ASP A 55 20.00 -8.31 3.98
C ASP A 55 18.58 -8.21 4.55
N PRO A 56 18.34 -8.64 5.81
CA PRO A 56 17.01 -8.75 6.40
C PRO A 56 16.50 -7.39 6.87
N MET A 57 16.00 -6.59 5.94
CA MET A 57 15.50 -5.23 6.20
C MET A 57 13.99 -5.20 6.34
N VAL A 58 13.52 -4.49 7.35
CA VAL A 58 12.13 -4.01 7.46
C VAL A 58 12.06 -2.60 6.91
N ARG A 59 11.07 -2.35 6.07
CA ARG A 59 10.73 -1.02 5.54
C ARG A 59 9.44 -0.52 6.14
N ILE A 60 9.46 0.70 6.63
CA ILE A 60 8.28 1.44 7.09
C ILE A 60 8.15 2.71 6.25
N VAL A 61 6.97 2.95 5.71
CA VAL A 61 6.62 4.23 5.08
C VAL A 61 5.29 4.68 5.66
N ILE A 62 5.24 5.90 6.19
CA ILE A 62 4.01 6.53 6.67
C ILE A 62 3.91 7.88 5.99
N SER A 63 2.77 8.17 5.38
CA SER A 63 2.61 9.31 4.49
C SER A 63 1.24 9.94 4.57
N ARG A 64 1.19 11.20 4.18
CA ARG A 64 -0.02 11.91 3.75
C ARG A 64 -0.02 11.99 2.24
N VAL A 65 -1.07 11.56 1.62
CA VAL A 65 -1.21 11.46 0.15
C VAL A 65 -2.37 12.32 -0.29
N PHE A 66 -2.09 13.22 -1.23
CA PHE A 66 -3.11 13.97 -1.96
C PHE A 66 -3.13 13.50 -3.40
N VAL A 67 -4.32 13.17 -3.91
CA VAL A 67 -4.54 12.75 -5.29
C VAL A 67 -5.62 13.63 -5.91
N ASP A 68 -5.30 14.31 -7.01
CA ASP A 68 -6.25 15.14 -7.75
C ASP A 68 -7.11 14.26 -8.68
N LEU A 69 -8.01 13.52 -8.07
CA LEU A 69 -8.97 12.65 -8.74
C LEU A 69 -10.34 12.80 -8.08
N ASN A 70 -11.41 12.93 -8.86
CA ASN A 70 -12.80 13.03 -8.38
C ASN A 70 -13.05 14.14 -7.35
N GLY A 71 -12.42 15.31 -7.55
CA GLY A 71 -12.54 16.46 -6.65
C GLY A 71 -11.51 16.50 -5.53
N GLY A 72 -10.48 15.67 -5.62
CA GLY A 72 -9.39 15.60 -4.67
C GLY A 72 -9.63 14.59 -3.53
N MET A 73 -8.66 13.72 -3.32
CA MET A 73 -8.62 12.81 -2.17
C MET A 73 -7.38 13.13 -1.34
N ASP A 74 -7.56 13.31 -0.05
CA ASP A 74 -6.49 13.53 0.92
C ASP A 74 -6.61 12.48 2.03
N PHE A 75 -5.60 11.62 2.18
CA PHE A 75 -5.65 10.52 3.14
C PHE A 75 -4.28 10.11 3.67
N GLY A 76 -4.27 9.58 4.86
CA GLY A 76 -3.11 8.92 5.45
C GLY A 76 -2.93 7.52 4.90
N ALA A 77 -1.68 7.15 4.61
CA ALA A 77 -1.30 5.84 4.12
C ALA A 77 -0.02 5.36 4.78
N ALA A 78 0.02 4.09 5.15
CA ALA A 78 1.23 3.46 5.64
C ALA A 78 1.48 2.12 4.97
N THR A 79 2.75 1.72 4.88
CA THR A 79 3.17 0.41 4.43
C THR A 79 4.26 -0.15 5.34
N PHE A 80 4.14 -1.43 5.66
CA PHE A 80 5.10 -2.18 6.45
C PHE A 80 5.47 -3.43 5.66
N GLY A 81 6.71 -3.53 5.26
CA GLY A 81 7.17 -4.60 4.41
C GLY A 81 8.58 -5.08 4.75
N VAL A 82 8.98 -6.18 4.18
CA VAL A 82 10.30 -6.78 4.32
C VAL A 82 10.94 -7.04 2.97
N ASN A 83 12.26 -6.96 2.92
CA ASN A 83 13.01 -7.27 1.70
C ASN A 83 12.82 -8.73 1.30
N CYS A 84 12.61 -8.97 0.03
CA CYS A 84 12.48 -10.29 -0.54
C CYS A 84 13.11 -10.38 -1.93
N MET A 85 13.24 -11.59 -2.42
CA MET A 85 13.68 -11.90 -3.78
C MET A 85 12.59 -12.66 -4.54
N TYR A 86 12.48 -12.41 -5.82
CA TYR A 86 11.66 -13.18 -6.74
C TYR A 86 12.36 -13.33 -8.08
N LYS A 87 12.71 -14.57 -8.45
CA LYS A 87 13.40 -14.89 -9.71
C LYS A 87 14.65 -14.01 -9.92
N GLY A 88 15.47 -13.85 -8.87
CA GLY A 88 16.68 -13.08 -8.90
C GLY A 88 16.49 -11.55 -8.89
N LYS A 89 15.27 -11.04 -8.71
CA LYS A 89 14.98 -9.61 -8.58
C LYS A 89 14.63 -9.28 -7.13
N GLU A 90 15.20 -8.18 -6.65
CA GLU A 90 14.86 -7.63 -5.34
C GLU A 90 13.48 -6.96 -5.36
N GLY A 91 12.80 -7.04 -4.22
CA GLY A 91 11.51 -6.41 -3.99
C GLY A 91 11.20 -6.25 -2.52
N ILE A 92 10.00 -5.76 -2.25
CA ILE A 92 9.45 -5.65 -0.90
C ILE A 92 8.18 -6.50 -0.84
N TYR A 93 8.10 -7.39 0.12
CA TYR A 93 6.86 -8.05 0.48
C TYR A 93 6.13 -7.20 1.51
N GLU A 94 5.01 -6.59 1.12
CA GLU A 94 4.19 -5.76 2.01
C GLU A 94 3.34 -6.65 2.92
N ILE A 95 3.62 -6.60 4.22
CA ILE A 95 2.92 -7.40 5.24
C ILE A 95 1.54 -6.80 5.52
N THR A 96 1.47 -5.47 5.62
CA THR A 96 0.25 -4.72 5.84
C THR A 96 0.36 -3.30 5.30
N MET A 97 -0.77 -2.78 4.85
CA MET A 97 -0.89 -1.44 4.28
C MET A 97 -2.06 -0.71 4.95
N PRO A 98 -1.85 -0.11 6.15
CA PRO A 98 -2.86 0.72 6.81
C PRO A 98 -3.20 1.95 5.99
N MET A 99 -4.50 2.22 5.80
CA MET A 99 -5.04 3.35 5.01
C MET A 99 -6.19 4.00 5.76
N GLU A 100 -6.33 5.30 5.62
CA GLU A 100 -7.33 6.09 6.35
C GLU A 100 -8.73 6.03 5.72
N THR A 101 -8.84 5.75 4.41
CA THR A 101 -10.11 5.80 3.69
C THR A 101 -10.55 4.44 3.14
N GLU A 102 -11.84 4.14 3.28
CA GLU A 102 -12.43 2.88 2.82
C GLU A 102 -12.25 2.68 1.31
N GLY A 103 -12.48 3.72 0.50
CA GLY A 103 -12.36 3.62 -0.96
C GLY A 103 -10.97 3.18 -1.41
N VAL A 104 -9.90 3.70 -0.77
CA VAL A 104 -8.51 3.31 -1.05
C VAL A 104 -8.23 1.88 -0.57
N VAL A 105 -8.84 1.46 0.56
CA VAL A 105 -8.71 0.08 1.05
C VAL A 105 -9.38 -0.89 0.09
N VAL A 106 -10.63 -0.65 -0.27
CA VAL A 106 -11.42 -1.53 -1.16
C VAL A 106 -10.75 -1.59 -2.55
N GLY A 107 -10.45 -0.43 -3.15
CA GLY A 107 -9.81 -0.38 -4.48
C GLY A 107 -8.50 -1.15 -4.55
N GLY A 108 -7.62 -1.00 -3.56
CA GLY A 108 -6.34 -1.72 -3.54
C GLY A 108 -6.50 -3.22 -3.33
N ARG A 109 -7.40 -3.63 -2.44
CA ARG A 109 -7.67 -5.06 -2.18
C ARG A 109 -8.28 -5.77 -3.37
N GLU A 110 -9.33 -5.18 -3.94
CA GLU A 110 -10.12 -5.83 -5.01
C GLU A 110 -9.42 -5.76 -6.38
N THR A 111 -8.58 -4.74 -6.62
CA THR A 111 -7.89 -4.58 -7.90
C THR A 111 -6.52 -5.25 -7.92
N TYR A 112 -5.75 -5.10 -6.84
CA TYR A 112 -4.33 -5.49 -6.80
C TYR A 112 -4.00 -6.58 -5.77
N GLY A 113 -4.97 -7.00 -4.93
CA GLY A 113 -4.73 -7.96 -3.86
C GLY A 113 -3.85 -7.40 -2.73
N GLU A 114 -3.77 -6.09 -2.58
CA GLU A 114 -2.93 -5.45 -1.57
C GLU A 114 -3.43 -5.72 -0.14
N PRO A 115 -2.54 -5.92 0.85
CA PRO A 115 -2.91 -6.23 2.23
C PRO A 115 -3.39 -4.99 3.00
N LYS A 116 -4.26 -4.18 2.37
CA LYS A 116 -4.80 -2.94 2.93
C LYS A 116 -5.75 -3.17 4.07
N LYS A 117 -5.67 -2.32 5.09
CA LYS A 117 -6.52 -2.30 6.28
C LYS A 117 -6.89 -0.86 6.61
N ILE A 118 -8.14 -0.67 7.08
CA ILE A 118 -8.54 0.64 7.59
C ILE A 118 -7.81 0.95 8.91
N ALA A 119 -7.27 2.15 9.05
CA ALA A 119 -6.59 2.63 10.24
C ALA A 119 -6.55 4.15 10.24
N ASP A 120 -6.34 4.75 11.40
CA ASP A 120 -6.02 6.17 11.52
C ASP A 120 -4.52 6.34 11.26
N VAL A 121 -4.17 7.18 10.29
CA VAL A 121 -2.78 7.40 9.90
C VAL A 121 -2.49 8.89 9.90
N THR A 122 -1.49 9.31 10.68
CA THR A 122 -1.04 10.71 10.70
C THR A 122 0.42 10.81 10.31
N ALA A 123 0.77 11.87 9.61
CA ALA A 123 2.14 12.25 9.34
C ALA A 123 2.23 13.78 9.35
N SER A 124 3.13 14.31 10.14
CA SER A 124 3.34 15.75 10.30
C SER A 124 4.81 16.10 10.40
N LYS A 125 5.12 17.32 10.03
CA LYS A 125 6.45 17.92 10.18
C LYS A 125 6.30 19.25 10.89
N ASP A 126 7.10 19.47 11.95
CA ASP A 126 7.22 20.73 12.66
C ASP A 126 8.71 21.07 12.79
N GLY A 127 9.16 22.10 12.05
CA GLY A 127 10.58 22.41 11.92
C GLY A 127 11.38 21.22 11.38
N ASP A 128 12.34 20.72 12.17
CA ASP A 128 13.17 19.57 11.84
C ASP A 128 12.59 18.23 12.36
N ASP A 129 11.56 18.32 13.20
CA ASP A 129 10.90 17.14 13.76
C ASP A 129 9.83 16.58 12.80
N CYS A 130 9.88 15.27 12.64
CA CYS A 130 8.89 14.54 11.86
C CYS A 130 8.23 13.47 12.75
N VAL A 131 6.91 13.51 12.82
CA VAL A 131 6.12 12.55 13.60
C VAL A 131 5.09 11.87 12.72
N ALA A 132 5.05 10.56 12.79
CA ALA A 132 4.03 9.79 12.10
C ALA A 132 3.50 8.68 13.01
N THR A 133 2.20 8.44 12.95
CA THR A 133 1.55 7.39 13.74
C THR A 133 0.57 6.59 12.90
N VAL A 134 0.40 5.33 13.26
CA VAL A 134 -0.65 4.46 12.75
C VAL A 134 -1.41 3.90 13.95
N THR A 135 -2.72 4.13 13.99
CA THR A 135 -3.56 3.61 15.07
C THR A 135 -4.63 2.68 14.51
N ARG A 136 -4.68 1.46 15.03
CA ARG A 136 -5.68 0.48 14.65
C ARG A 136 -6.11 -0.35 15.86
N HIS A 137 -7.43 -0.49 16.06
CA HIS A 137 -8.02 -1.20 17.20
C HIS A 137 -7.49 -0.71 18.57
N GLY A 138 -7.23 0.61 18.68
CA GLY A 138 -6.71 1.22 19.91
C GLY A 138 -5.22 1.00 20.17
N ILE A 139 -4.49 0.38 19.24
CA ILE A 139 -3.03 0.23 19.30
C ILE A 139 -2.40 1.23 18.36
N THR A 140 -1.49 2.05 18.87
CA THR A 140 -0.71 3.04 18.12
C THR A 140 0.75 2.59 18.02
N TYR A 141 1.31 2.69 16.82
CA TYR A 141 2.71 2.40 16.49
C TYR A 141 3.21 3.30 15.37
#